data_f826cb88a362fac251903b2471293457
#
_entry.id   f826cb88a362fac251903b2471293457
#
_cell.length_a   1.000
_cell.length_b   1.000
_cell.length_c   1.000
_cell.angle_alpha   90.00
_cell.angle_beta   90.00
_cell.angle_gamma   90.00
#
_symmetry.space_group_name_H-M   'P 1'
#
loop_
_entity.id
_entity.type
_entity.pdbx_description
1 polymer ?
#
loop_
_entity_poly.entity_id
_entity_poly.type
_entity_poly.pdbx_seq_one_letter_code
_entity_poly.pdbx_strand_id
1 'polypeptide(L)'
;MSTEYSMNWAEHLTPDSLPRPRHRLSTRIVASSLVALVVVLGMIGTTLWLSWRLEGAGAAINDTGSLRMRAHRIAVELMWPQDQRDERVREQFRIMDETLALLAKGSEQRPLLLPGDPQIREQLEDVTRYWREVARPRAEQALVSGGAGAYLESLPELAGRADTLVGMIERDNAGKTAALRVAQGGLAMLAVMGTLAMIYLL
;
A
#
# COMPACT_ATOMS: atom_id res chain seq x y z
N MET A 1 20.05 -74.08 68.85
CA MET A 1 20.94 -73.05 68.34
C MET A 1 20.31 -72.56 67.08
N SER A 2 19.48 -71.52 67.19
CA SER A 2 18.73 -70.88 66.07
C SER A 2 19.29 -69.46 65.96
N THR A 3 19.99 -69.19 64.88
CA THR A 3 20.47 -67.85 64.57
C THR A 3 19.50 -67.21 63.59
N GLU A 4 18.71 -66.27 64.10
CA GLU A 4 17.88 -65.38 63.27
C GLU A 4 18.74 -64.43 62.48
N TYR A 5 18.68 -64.55 61.18
CA TYR A 5 19.17 -63.53 60.23
C TYR A 5 18.02 -62.56 59.97
N SER A 6 17.94 -61.49 60.73
CA SER A 6 17.04 -60.37 60.41
C SER A 6 17.75 -59.49 59.39
N MET A 7 17.37 -59.66 58.14
CA MET A 7 17.82 -58.82 57.02
C MET A 7 17.14 -57.48 57.04
N ASN A 8 17.88 -56.46 57.51
CA ASN A 8 17.37 -55.06 57.55
C ASN A 8 17.41 -54.42 56.15
N TRP A 9 16.31 -54.60 55.37
CA TRP A 9 16.14 -54.09 54.02
C TRP A 9 15.72 -52.63 54.02
N ALA A 10 15.52 -51.96 55.14
CA ALA A 10 15.00 -50.61 55.26
C ALA A 10 16.09 -49.52 55.09
N GLU A 11 17.36 -49.85 54.94
CA GLU A 11 18.46 -48.88 54.97
C GLU A 11 19.01 -48.44 53.63
N HIS A 12 18.39 -48.87 52.51
CA HIS A 12 18.81 -48.45 51.15
C HIS A 12 17.84 -47.62 50.37
N LEU A 13 16.78 -47.05 50.98
CA LEU A 13 15.94 -46.07 50.36
C LEU A 13 16.41 -44.67 50.73
N THR A 14 17.50 -44.23 50.10
CA THR A 14 17.85 -42.80 50.12
C THR A 14 16.85 -42.03 49.30
N PRO A 15 16.21 -40.98 49.86
CA PRO A 15 15.20 -40.16 49.14
C PRO A 15 15.79 -39.26 48.06
N ASP A 16 17.02 -39.44 47.65
CA ASP A 16 17.78 -38.47 46.85
C ASP A 16 17.78 -38.73 45.32
N SER A 17 16.96 -39.67 44.85
CA SER A 17 16.88 -40.00 43.41
C SER A 17 15.59 -39.54 42.69
N LEU A 18 14.84 -38.62 43.27
CA LEU A 18 13.74 -37.99 42.52
C LEU A 18 14.34 -37.01 41.50
N PRO A 19 14.08 -37.19 40.21
CA PRO A 19 14.58 -36.25 39.18
C PRO A 19 13.97 -34.86 39.42
N ARG A 20 14.83 -33.89 39.72
CA ARG A 20 14.41 -32.49 39.87
C ARG A 20 13.70 -32.06 38.60
N PRO A 21 12.50 -31.44 38.73
CA PRO A 21 11.69 -31.12 37.57
C PRO A 21 12.42 -30.18 36.60
N ARG A 22 12.59 -30.61 35.37
CA ARG A 22 13.21 -29.87 34.24
C ARG A 22 12.33 -28.71 33.78
N HIS A 23 11.48 -28.11 34.65
CA HIS A 23 10.51 -27.06 34.32
C HIS A 23 11.14 -25.75 33.81
N ARG A 24 12.39 -25.46 34.12
CA ARG A 24 13.05 -24.22 33.69
C ARG A 24 13.42 -24.21 32.21
N LEU A 25 13.80 -25.33 31.63
CA LEU A 25 14.16 -25.45 30.22
C LEU A 25 12.91 -25.42 29.34
N SER A 26 11.83 -26.12 29.71
CA SER A 26 10.58 -26.12 28.94
C SER A 26 9.91 -24.73 28.91
N THR A 27 9.95 -24.01 30.03
CA THR A 27 9.38 -22.64 30.09
C THR A 27 10.14 -21.65 29.19
N ARG A 28 11.48 -21.77 29.13
CA ARG A 28 12.31 -20.93 28.26
C ARG A 28 12.04 -21.22 26.77
N ILE A 29 11.93 -22.49 26.39
CA ILE A 29 11.62 -22.90 25.03
C ILE A 29 10.23 -22.43 24.62
N VAL A 30 9.22 -22.58 25.48
CA VAL A 30 7.86 -22.10 25.21
C VAL A 30 7.82 -20.58 25.08
N ALA A 31 8.48 -19.85 26.00
CA ALA A 31 8.50 -18.39 25.95
C ALA A 31 9.18 -17.86 24.67
N SER A 32 10.30 -18.46 24.26
CA SER A 32 11.01 -18.07 23.04
C SER A 32 10.23 -18.42 21.77
N SER A 33 9.55 -19.58 21.74
CA SER A 33 8.67 -19.96 20.64
C SER A 33 7.49 -18.99 20.51
N LEU A 34 6.95 -18.54 21.65
CA LEU A 34 5.87 -17.55 21.66
C LEU A 34 6.35 -16.19 21.12
N VAL A 35 7.53 -15.73 21.55
CA VAL A 35 8.14 -14.50 21.03
C VAL A 35 8.39 -14.61 19.52
N ALA A 36 8.97 -15.72 19.06
CA ALA A 36 9.20 -15.96 17.64
C ALA A 36 7.88 -15.94 16.85
N LEU A 37 6.84 -16.58 17.38
CA LEU A 37 5.50 -16.57 16.76
C LEU A 37 4.92 -15.15 16.65
N VAL A 38 5.01 -14.35 17.70
CA VAL A 38 4.54 -12.95 17.70
C VAL A 38 5.29 -12.12 16.66
N VAL A 39 6.61 -12.29 16.56
CA VAL A 39 7.44 -11.60 15.55
C VAL A 39 7.02 -11.99 14.14
N VAL A 40 6.83 -13.28 13.86
CA VAL A 40 6.39 -13.77 12.54
C VAL A 40 5.00 -13.25 12.19
N LEU A 41 4.05 -13.32 13.13
CA LEU A 41 2.71 -12.78 12.93
C LEU A 41 2.72 -11.26 12.69
N GLY A 42 3.57 -10.52 13.40
CA GLY A 42 3.79 -9.09 13.19
C GLY A 42 4.35 -8.78 11.80
N MET A 43 5.31 -9.59 11.32
CA MET A 43 5.86 -9.46 9.96
C MET A 43 4.79 -9.73 8.89
N ILE A 44 4.01 -10.80 9.06
CA ILE A 44 2.91 -11.14 8.13
C ILE A 44 1.87 -10.01 8.12
N GLY A 45 1.43 -9.55 9.29
CA GLY A 45 0.45 -8.47 9.42
C GLY A 45 0.93 -7.17 8.75
N THR A 46 2.18 -6.79 8.97
CA THR A 46 2.80 -5.61 8.34
C THR A 46 2.87 -5.75 6.81
N THR A 47 3.23 -6.94 6.33
CA THR A 47 3.33 -7.22 4.90
C THR A 47 1.95 -7.16 4.22
N LEU A 48 0.91 -7.74 4.83
CA LEU A 48 -0.46 -7.69 4.33
C LEU A 48 -1.01 -6.27 4.32
N TRP A 49 -0.81 -5.52 5.42
CA TRP A 49 -1.22 -4.12 5.51
C TRP A 49 -0.54 -3.25 4.46
N LEU A 50 0.77 -3.48 4.22
CA LEU A 50 1.53 -2.79 3.19
C LEU A 50 1.03 -3.14 1.78
N SER A 51 0.79 -4.42 1.50
CA SER A 51 0.27 -4.87 0.21
C SER A 51 -1.04 -4.18 -0.13
N TRP A 52 -1.97 -4.13 0.84
CA TRP A 52 -3.25 -3.45 0.68
C TRP A 52 -3.10 -1.94 0.42
N ARG A 53 -2.17 -1.29 1.12
CA ARG A 53 -1.90 0.14 0.95
C ARG A 53 -1.24 0.47 -0.40
N LEU A 54 -0.37 -0.40 -0.90
CA LEU A 54 0.27 -0.26 -2.22
C LEU A 54 -0.75 -0.44 -3.37
N GLU A 55 -1.72 -1.32 -3.20
CA GLU A 55 -2.80 -1.50 -4.17
C GLU A 55 -3.62 -0.22 -4.35
N GLY A 56 -3.95 0.47 -3.26
CA GLY A 56 -4.66 1.76 -3.30
C GLY A 56 -3.89 2.87 -4.01
N ALA A 57 -2.58 2.91 -3.81
CA ALA A 57 -1.73 3.89 -4.48
C ALA A 57 -1.54 3.57 -5.97
N GLY A 58 -1.43 2.29 -6.34
CA GLY A 58 -1.40 1.87 -7.75
C GLY A 58 -2.66 2.28 -8.50
N ALA A 59 -3.84 2.16 -7.89
CA ALA A 59 -5.09 2.64 -8.45
C ALA A 59 -5.09 4.16 -8.66
N ALA A 60 -4.60 4.94 -7.68
CA ALA A 60 -4.50 6.39 -7.79
C ALA A 60 -3.57 6.84 -8.93
N ILE A 61 -2.40 6.19 -9.09
CA ILE A 61 -1.45 6.44 -10.19
C ILE A 61 -2.11 6.16 -11.54
N ASN A 62 -2.78 5.01 -11.67
CA ASN A 62 -3.44 4.62 -12.91
C ASN A 62 -4.57 5.60 -13.29
N ASP A 63 -5.42 5.97 -12.34
CA ASP A 63 -6.53 6.88 -12.59
C ASP A 63 -6.03 8.29 -12.91
N THR A 64 -5.00 8.78 -12.22
CA THR A 64 -4.36 10.07 -12.53
C THR A 64 -3.69 10.04 -13.91
N GLY A 65 -2.97 8.95 -14.25
CA GLY A 65 -2.40 8.77 -15.59
C GLY A 65 -3.47 8.72 -16.69
N SER A 66 -4.66 8.21 -16.38
CA SER A 66 -5.79 8.20 -17.31
C SER A 66 -6.30 9.59 -17.67
N LEU A 67 -6.15 10.59 -16.79
CA LEU A 67 -6.55 11.99 -17.09
C LEU A 67 -5.81 12.53 -18.30
N ARG A 68 -4.49 12.31 -18.38
CA ARG A 68 -3.65 12.70 -19.52
C ARG A 68 -4.12 12.02 -20.81
N MET A 69 -4.32 10.70 -20.76
CA MET A 69 -4.79 9.95 -21.91
C MET A 69 -6.15 10.45 -22.40
N ARG A 70 -7.07 10.78 -21.47
CA ARG A 70 -8.38 11.32 -21.80
C ARG A 70 -8.31 12.71 -22.40
N ALA A 71 -7.43 13.58 -21.87
CA ALA A 71 -7.19 14.89 -22.45
C ALA A 71 -6.77 14.79 -23.92
N HIS A 72 -5.84 13.87 -24.26
CA HIS A 72 -5.46 13.63 -25.64
C HIS A 72 -6.58 13.00 -26.47
N ARG A 73 -7.38 12.12 -25.87
CA ARG A 73 -8.51 11.49 -26.55
C ARG A 73 -9.58 12.51 -26.95
N ILE A 74 -9.88 13.46 -26.07
CA ILE A 74 -10.76 14.59 -26.39
C ILE A 74 -10.24 15.35 -27.63
N ALA A 75 -8.93 15.62 -27.70
CA ALA A 75 -8.32 16.28 -28.84
C ALA A 75 -8.52 15.50 -30.14
N VAL A 76 -8.32 14.19 -30.10
CA VAL A 76 -8.52 13.30 -31.26
C VAL A 76 -10.01 13.27 -31.67
N GLU A 77 -10.91 13.13 -30.69
CA GLU A 77 -12.35 13.06 -30.98
C GLU A 77 -12.92 14.40 -31.48
N LEU A 78 -12.35 15.54 -31.10
CA LEU A 78 -12.70 16.85 -31.67
C LEU A 78 -12.33 16.98 -33.15
N MET A 79 -11.44 16.15 -33.69
CA MET A 79 -11.07 16.14 -35.12
C MET A 79 -12.00 15.27 -35.98
N TRP A 80 -12.91 14.52 -35.38
CA TRP A 80 -13.87 13.67 -36.10
C TRP A 80 -14.97 14.50 -36.74
N PRO A 81 -15.68 13.94 -37.75
CA PRO A 81 -16.88 14.57 -38.35
C PRO A 81 -17.95 14.86 -37.29
N GLN A 82 -18.70 15.93 -37.48
CA GLN A 82 -19.62 16.46 -36.47
C GLN A 82 -20.71 15.45 -36.04
N ASP A 83 -21.20 14.64 -36.94
CA ASP A 83 -22.24 13.62 -36.69
C ASP A 83 -21.86 12.56 -35.64
N GLN A 84 -20.57 12.34 -35.43
CA GLN A 84 -20.07 11.31 -34.48
C GLN A 84 -19.27 11.92 -33.30
N ARG A 85 -18.86 13.16 -33.42
CA ARG A 85 -17.96 13.86 -32.50
C ARG A 85 -18.64 14.23 -31.18
N ASP A 86 -19.81 14.81 -31.26
CA ASP A 86 -20.41 15.51 -30.12
C ASP A 86 -20.75 14.58 -28.96
N GLU A 87 -21.30 13.39 -29.22
CA GLU A 87 -21.61 12.41 -28.20
C GLU A 87 -20.33 11.80 -27.58
N ARG A 88 -19.35 11.46 -28.42
CA ARG A 88 -18.06 10.91 -27.96
C ARG A 88 -17.31 11.89 -27.07
N VAL A 89 -17.22 13.15 -27.42
CA VAL A 89 -16.54 14.17 -26.63
C VAL A 89 -17.26 14.39 -25.30
N ARG A 90 -18.59 14.47 -25.30
CA ARG A 90 -19.37 14.60 -24.05
C ARG A 90 -19.17 13.39 -23.11
N GLU A 91 -19.07 12.20 -23.65
CA GLU A 91 -18.75 11.01 -22.86
C GLU A 91 -17.34 11.12 -22.23
N GLN A 92 -16.35 11.63 -22.96
CA GLN A 92 -15.02 11.87 -22.37
C GLN A 92 -15.08 12.94 -21.27
N PHE A 93 -15.89 13.98 -21.41
CA PHE A 93 -16.09 14.96 -20.34
C PHE A 93 -16.66 14.32 -19.08
N ARG A 94 -17.72 13.51 -19.25
CA ARG A 94 -18.33 12.80 -18.13
C ARG A 94 -17.31 11.92 -17.39
N ILE A 95 -16.54 11.13 -18.14
CA ILE A 95 -15.54 10.24 -17.54
C ILE A 95 -14.40 11.05 -16.88
N MET A 96 -13.98 12.17 -17.45
CA MET A 96 -12.99 13.06 -16.85
C MET A 96 -13.47 13.60 -15.51
N ASP A 97 -14.70 14.13 -15.47
CA ASP A 97 -15.31 14.67 -14.26
C ASP A 97 -15.47 13.60 -13.17
N GLU A 98 -15.92 12.39 -13.55
CA GLU A 98 -16.05 11.26 -12.63
C GLU A 98 -14.68 10.82 -12.06
N THR A 99 -13.66 10.76 -12.92
CA THR A 99 -12.30 10.39 -12.48
C THR A 99 -11.74 11.42 -11.50
N LEU A 100 -11.89 12.72 -11.78
CA LEU A 100 -11.46 13.78 -10.86
C LEU A 100 -12.23 13.73 -9.53
N ALA A 101 -13.54 13.46 -9.57
CA ALA A 101 -14.35 13.32 -8.38
C ALA A 101 -13.97 12.09 -7.54
N LEU A 102 -13.66 10.96 -8.19
CA LEU A 102 -13.19 9.74 -7.52
C LEU A 102 -11.82 9.95 -6.87
N LEU A 103 -10.90 10.63 -7.54
CA LEU A 103 -9.60 10.98 -6.98
C LEU A 103 -9.73 11.89 -5.75
N ALA A 104 -10.67 12.84 -5.76
CA ALA A 104 -10.89 13.76 -4.65
C ALA A 104 -11.54 13.09 -3.43
N LYS A 105 -12.51 12.20 -3.64
CA LYS A 105 -13.29 11.55 -2.57
C LYS A 105 -12.72 10.23 -2.11
N GLY A 106 -11.89 9.56 -2.92
CA GLY A 106 -11.58 8.14 -2.77
C GLY A 106 -12.75 7.25 -3.19
N SER A 107 -12.58 5.94 -3.10
CA SER A 107 -13.62 4.95 -3.39
C SER A 107 -13.60 3.84 -2.35
N GLU A 108 -14.78 3.54 -1.78
CA GLU A 108 -14.94 2.41 -0.85
C GLU A 108 -14.91 1.05 -1.59
N GLN A 109 -15.29 1.04 -2.86
CA GLN A 109 -15.37 -0.18 -3.68
C GLN A 109 -14.03 -0.56 -4.31
N ARG A 110 -13.15 0.41 -4.49
CA ARG A 110 -11.77 0.24 -4.93
C ARG A 110 -10.87 0.88 -3.88
N PRO A 111 -9.76 0.25 -3.50
CA PRO A 111 -8.81 0.89 -2.58
C PRO A 111 -8.10 2.06 -3.28
N LEU A 112 -8.88 3.11 -3.62
CA LEU A 112 -8.37 4.33 -4.20
C LEU A 112 -8.08 5.29 -3.06
N LEU A 113 -6.84 5.34 -2.63
CA LEU A 113 -6.36 6.25 -1.59
C LEU A 113 -5.36 7.21 -2.21
N LEU A 114 -5.80 8.44 -2.40
CA LEU A 114 -4.85 9.52 -2.66
C LEU A 114 -3.99 9.70 -1.39
N PRO A 115 -2.65 9.85 -1.52
CA PRO A 115 -1.81 10.15 -0.38
C PRO A 115 -2.35 11.35 0.41
N GLY A 116 -2.30 11.27 1.75
CA GLY A 116 -2.78 12.34 2.63
C GLY A 116 -1.91 13.59 2.63
N ASP A 117 -0.96 13.70 1.72
CA ASP A 117 -0.08 14.86 1.57
C ASP A 117 -0.89 16.08 1.08
N PRO A 118 -0.86 17.20 1.81
CA PRO A 118 -1.56 18.43 1.40
C PRO A 118 -1.16 18.92 0.01
N GLN A 119 0.10 18.78 -0.38
CA GLN A 119 0.60 19.22 -1.69
C GLN A 119 -0.01 18.40 -2.83
N ILE A 120 -0.20 17.10 -2.65
CA ILE A 120 -0.84 16.22 -3.64
C ILE A 120 -2.32 16.61 -3.80
N ARG A 121 -2.98 16.97 -2.71
CA ARG A 121 -4.38 17.45 -2.76
C ARG A 121 -4.49 18.78 -3.47
N GLU A 122 -3.62 19.72 -3.16
CA GLU A 122 -3.55 21.03 -3.82
C GLU A 122 -3.30 20.88 -5.33
N GLN A 123 -2.40 19.97 -5.73
CA GLN A 123 -2.15 19.68 -7.13
C GLN A 123 -3.36 19.07 -7.83
N LEU A 124 -4.12 18.18 -7.17
CA LEU A 124 -5.38 17.66 -7.72
C LEU A 124 -6.43 18.76 -7.89
N GLU A 125 -6.54 19.66 -6.94
CA GLU A 125 -7.43 20.82 -7.02
C GLU A 125 -7.02 21.73 -8.18
N ASP A 126 -5.73 21.93 -8.41
CA ASP A 126 -5.20 22.71 -9.52
C ASP A 126 -5.51 22.08 -10.89
N VAL A 127 -5.32 20.76 -11.05
CA VAL A 127 -5.73 20.02 -12.24
C VAL A 127 -7.24 20.16 -12.48
N THR A 128 -8.04 20.00 -11.42
CA THR A 128 -9.51 20.07 -11.49
C THR A 128 -9.99 21.46 -11.88
N ARG A 129 -9.38 22.49 -11.30
CA ARG A 129 -9.68 23.90 -11.63
C ARG A 129 -9.33 24.22 -13.07
N TYR A 130 -8.13 23.86 -13.52
CA TYR A 130 -7.71 24.09 -14.91
C TYR A 130 -8.59 23.36 -15.91
N TRP A 131 -9.00 22.13 -15.61
CA TRP A 131 -9.96 21.39 -16.43
C TRP A 131 -11.28 22.14 -16.54
N ARG A 132 -11.88 22.55 -15.41
CA ARG A 132 -13.21 23.15 -15.37
C ARG A 132 -13.25 24.57 -15.94
N GLU A 133 -12.22 25.35 -15.68
CA GLU A 133 -12.21 26.78 -16.01
C GLU A 133 -11.56 27.08 -17.38
N VAL A 134 -10.68 26.20 -17.88
CA VAL A 134 -9.93 26.49 -19.10
C VAL A 134 -10.14 25.41 -20.16
N ALA A 135 -9.77 24.16 -19.90
CA ALA A 135 -9.70 23.14 -20.94
C ALA A 135 -11.10 22.70 -21.40
N ARG A 136 -12.01 22.42 -20.48
CA ARG A 136 -13.38 22.01 -20.81
C ARG A 136 -14.14 23.07 -21.57
N PRO A 137 -14.21 24.36 -21.15
CA PRO A 137 -14.89 25.42 -21.94
C PRO A 137 -14.32 25.57 -23.34
N ARG A 138 -13.01 25.43 -23.54
CA ARG A 138 -12.37 25.45 -24.87
C ARG A 138 -12.79 24.26 -25.73
N ALA A 139 -12.93 23.09 -25.14
CA ALA A 139 -13.42 21.90 -25.83
C ALA A 139 -14.94 22.05 -26.18
N GLU A 140 -15.75 22.61 -25.28
CA GLU A 140 -17.16 22.92 -25.54
C GLU A 140 -17.31 23.94 -26.67
N GLN A 141 -16.48 24.99 -26.68
CA GLN A 141 -16.43 25.94 -27.78
C GLN A 141 -16.03 25.26 -29.10
N ALA A 142 -15.09 24.31 -29.08
CA ALA A 142 -14.69 23.55 -30.25
C ALA A 142 -15.84 22.72 -30.85
N LEU A 143 -16.74 22.18 -30.01
CA LEU A 143 -17.96 21.49 -30.47
C LEU A 143 -18.90 22.41 -31.27
N VAL A 144 -19.00 23.67 -30.85
CA VAL A 144 -19.88 24.67 -31.50
C VAL A 144 -19.22 25.25 -32.75
N SER A 145 -17.95 25.64 -32.67
CA SER A 145 -17.23 26.34 -33.74
C SER A 145 -16.68 25.43 -34.83
N GLY A 146 -16.56 24.13 -34.54
CA GLY A 146 -15.96 23.17 -35.48
C GLY A 146 -14.42 23.17 -35.48
N GLY A 147 -13.76 23.95 -34.63
CA GLY A 147 -12.30 24.08 -34.59
C GLY A 147 -11.69 23.67 -33.27
N ALA A 148 -10.81 22.68 -33.26
CA ALA A 148 -10.15 22.14 -32.05
C ALA A 148 -8.98 23.02 -31.53
N GLY A 149 -8.58 24.10 -32.25
CA GLY A 149 -7.37 24.88 -32.00
C GLY A 149 -7.24 25.38 -30.55
N ALA A 150 -8.27 26.05 -30.03
CA ALA A 150 -8.23 26.59 -28.68
C ALA A 150 -8.09 25.51 -27.59
N TYR A 151 -8.68 24.33 -27.80
CA TYR A 151 -8.46 23.19 -26.89
C TYR A 151 -7.05 22.62 -27.00
N LEU A 152 -6.53 22.45 -28.22
CA LEU A 152 -5.18 21.96 -28.46
C LEU A 152 -4.09 22.84 -27.83
N GLU A 153 -4.31 24.15 -27.78
CA GLU A 153 -3.43 25.09 -27.06
C GLU A 153 -3.42 24.86 -25.54
N SER A 154 -4.53 24.40 -24.97
CA SER A 154 -4.63 24.12 -23.52
C SER A 154 -4.15 22.72 -23.13
N LEU A 155 -4.03 21.83 -24.11
CA LEU A 155 -3.73 20.41 -23.87
C LEU A 155 -2.35 20.17 -23.22
N PRO A 156 -1.24 20.80 -23.64
CA PRO A 156 0.07 20.59 -23.01
C PRO A 156 0.07 20.98 -21.54
N GLU A 157 -0.62 22.06 -21.17
CA GLU A 157 -0.70 22.53 -19.80
C GLU A 157 -1.55 21.56 -18.93
N LEU A 158 -2.70 21.12 -19.42
CA LEU A 158 -3.53 20.12 -18.73
C LEU A 158 -2.76 18.81 -18.51
N ALA A 159 -2.09 18.31 -19.56
CA ALA A 159 -1.29 17.10 -19.50
C ALA A 159 -0.11 17.26 -18.52
N GLY A 160 0.60 18.38 -18.55
CA GLY A 160 1.73 18.68 -17.65
C GLY A 160 1.31 18.75 -16.19
N ARG A 161 0.14 19.33 -15.88
CA ARG A 161 -0.42 19.36 -14.51
C ARG A 161 -0.78 17.95 -14.02
N ALA A 162 -1.36 17.13 -14.89
CA ALA A 162 -1.65 15.72 -14.58
C ALA A 162 -0.36 14.90 -14.37
N ASP A 163 0.66 15.11 -15.20
CA ASP A 163 1.98 14.46 -15.04
C ASP A 163 2.66 14.86 -13.73
N THR A 164 2.55 16.12 -13.34
CA THR A 164 3.06 16.60 -12.05
C THR A 164 2.37 15.85 -10.89
N LEU A 165 1.05 15.71 -10.95
CA LEU A 165 0.28 14.97 -9.94
C LEU A 165 0.71 13.51 -9.87
N VAL A 166 0.85 12.80 -11.01
CA VAL A 166 1.36 11.42 -11.06
C VAL A 166 2.72 11.33 -10.39
N GLY A 167 3.67 12.19 -10.78
CA GLY A 167 5.02 12.18 -10.22
C GLY A 167 5.09 12.46 -8.72
N MET A 168 4.15 13.26 -8.18
CA MET A 168 4.04 13.49 -6.74
C MET A 168 3.56 12.22 -6.02
N ILE A 169 2.53 11.55 -6.53
CA ILE A 169 1.98 10.30 -5.96
C ILE A 169 3.04 9.19 -6.02
N GLU A 170 3.75 9.04 -7.13
CA GLU A 170 4.82 8.05 -7.29
C GLU A 170 5.96 8.26 -6.29
N ARG A 171 6.40 9.51 -6.09
CA ARG A 171 7.47 9.83 -5.13
C ARG A 171 7.07 9.56 -3.70
N ASP A 172 5.85 9.94 -3.30
CA ASP A 172 5.31 9.64 -1.97
C ASP A 172 5.25 8.12 -1.72
N ASN A 173 4.81 7.37 -2.71
CA ASN A 173 4.75 5.91 -2.65
C ASN A 173 6.13 5.26 -2.57
N ALA A 174 7.07 5.71 -3.40
CA ALA A 174 8.45 5.20 -3.38
C ALA A 174 9.12 5.44 -2.02
N GLY A 175 8.94 6.63 -1.44
CA GLY A 175 9.46 6.96 -0.11
C GLY A 175 8.90 6.06 1.00
N LYS A 176 7.60 5.83 1.00
CA LYS A 176 6.93 4.95 1.97
C LYS A 176 7.36 3.49 1.82
N THR A 177 7.49 3.02 0.59
CA THR A 177 7.95 1.65 0.29
C THR A 177 9.41 1.45 0.74
N ALA A 178 10.29 2.42 0.53
CA ALA A 178 11.68 2.36 0.97
C ALA A 178 11.78 2.29 2.50
N ALA A 179 11.05 3.14 3.22
CA ALA A 179 11.03 3.14 4.68
C ALA A 179 10.56 1.79 5.26
N LEU A 180 9.53 1.19 4.65
CA LEU A 180 9.00 -0.09 5.06
C LEU A 180 9.96 -1.26 4.79
N ARG A 181 10.69 -1.24 3.67
CA ARG A 181 11.75 -2.24 3.39
C ARG A 181 12.86 -2.20 4.43
N VAL A 182 13.27 -0.99 4.85
CA VAL A 182 14.27 -0.82 5.91
C VAL A 182 13.74 -1.35 7.24
N ALA A 183 12.51 -1.04 7.62
CA ALA A 183 11.88 -1.55 8.83
C ALA A 183 11.75 -3.08 8.83
N GLN A 184 11.33 -3.68 7.72
CA GLN A 184 11.26 -5.14 7.56
C GLN A 184 12.63 -5.80 7.64
N GLY A 185 13.66 -5.21 7.00
CA GLY A 185 15.04 -5.68 7.10
C GLY A 185 15.56 -5.65 8.55
N GLY A 186 15.29 -4.58 9.29
CA GLY A 186 15.61 -4.44 10.70
C GLY A 186 14.92 -5.50 11.58
N LEU A 187 13.63 -5.73 11.37
CA LEU A 187 12.88 -6.76 12.09
C LEU A 187 13.39 -8.18 11.79
N ALA A 188 13.69 -8.48 10.52
CA ALA A 188 14.28 -9.77 10.14
C ALA A 188 15.64 -9.98 10.79
N MET A 189 16.49 -8.96 10.82
CA MET A 189 17.80 -9.02 11.48
C MET A 189 17.66 -9.25 12.98
N LEU A 190 16.73 -8.55 13.65
CA LEU A 190 16.43 -8.78 15.07
C LEU A 190 15.94 -10.21 15.34
N ALA A 191 15.10 -10.76 14.49
CA ALA A 191 14.63 -12.14 14.61
C ALA A 191 15.78 -13.15 14.49
N VAL A 192 16.69 -12.96 13.52
CA VAL A 192 17.88 -13.82 13.36
C VAL A 192 18.80 -13.72 14.55
N MET A 193 19.11 -12.49 15.01
CA MET A 193 19.96 -12.30 16.19
C MET A 193 19.34 -12.89 17.45
N GLY A 194 18.04 -12.73 17.65
CA GLY A 194 17.33 -13.35 18.77
C GLY A 194 17.40 -14.87 18.74
N THR A 195 17.25 -15.47 17.57
CA THR A 195 17.36 -16.93 17.36
C THR A 195 18.78 -17.42 17.67
N LEU A 196 19.82 -16.73 17.16
CA LEU A 196 21.22 -17.07 17.43
C LEU A 196 21.58 -16.92 18.91
N ALA A 197 21.13 -15.84 19.55
CA ALA A 197 21.32 -15.64 20.98
C ALA A 197 20.65 -16.76 21.80
N MET A 198 19.48 -17.22 21.40
CA MET A 198 18.79 -18.31 22.06
C MET A 198 19.51 -19.65 21.90
N ILE A 199 20.04 -19.93 20.69
CA ILE A 199 20.86 -21.13 20.45
C ILE A 199 22.13 -21.12 21.32
N TYR A 200 22.74 -19.94 21.49
CA TYR A 200 23.93 -19.78 22.32
C TYR A 200 23.66 -19.94 23.83
N LEU A 201 22.47 -19.59 24.29
CA LEU A 201 22.06 -19.66 25.71
C LEU A 201 21.44 -21.00 26.12
N LEU A 202 21.15 -21.90 25.18
CA LEU A 202 20.67 -23.28 25.40
C LEU A 202 21.80 -24.26 25.51
#